data_f82bd3fb7c61bddf96828eacc297a44d
#
_entry.id   f82bd3fb7c61bddf96828eacc297a44d
#
_cell.length_a   1.000
_cell.length_b   1.000
_cell.length_c   1.000
_cell.angle_alpha   90.00
_cell.angle_beta   90.00
_cell.angle_gamma   90.00
#
_symmetry.space_group_name_H-M   'P 1'
#
loop_
_entity.id
_entity.type
_entity.pdbx_description
1 polymer ?
#
loop_
_entity_poly.entity_id
_entity_poly.type
_entity_poly.pdbx_seq_one_letter_code
_entity_poly.pdbx_strand_id
1 'polypeptide(L)'
;MAGALSHIRVLDLSRVLAGPWCTQNLADLGAEIIKVEKPGSGDDTRAWGPPWLKDAAGNDTGESAYYLSCNRGKKSLALDIAHPEGRRIVRDLAAQCDVLVENFKVGGLAKYGLDWDSLRTLNPRLVYCSITGFGQDGPYAARAGYDPRAGISLWKKMMSANKGAPPQWLSTHPSGNNRIEEIERHLPDVMPIYERTKSQSRQ
;
A
#
# COMPACT_ATOMS: atom_id res chain seq x y z
N MET A 1 14.97 -11.89 -24.14
CA MET A 1 15.28 -10.46 -24.31
C MET A 1 15.09 -9.76 -22.98
N ALA A 2 15.95 -8.83 -22.60
CA ALA A 2 15.77 -8.03 -21.40
C ALA A 2 14.50 -7.18 -21.54
N GLY A 3 13.72 -7.03 -20.48
CA GLY A 3 12.53 -6.18 -20.49
C GLY A 3 12.88 -4.69 -20.64
N ALA A 4 11.92 -3.88 -21.04
CA ALA A 4 12.12 -2.44 -21.29
C ALA A 4 12.69 -1.69 -20.07
N LEU A 5 12.39 -2.14 -18.86
CA LEU A 5 12.83 -1.54 -17.59
C LEU A 5 13.91 -2.36 -16.88
N SER A 6 14.61 -3.27 -17.57
CA SER A 6 15.63 -4.16 -16.96
C SER A 6 16.82 -3.42 -16.33
N HIS A 7 16.98 -2.15 -16.63
CA HIS A 7 18.01 -1.27 -16.06
C HIS A 7 17.52 -0.49 -14.82
N ILE A 8 16.26 -0.64 -14.44
CA ILE A 8 15.63 0.09 -13.32
C ILE A 8 15.54 -0.80 -12.09
N ARG A 9 15.96 -0.27 -10.95
CA ARG A 9 15.81 -0.87 -9.63
C ARG A 9 14.83 -0.08 -8.78
N VAL A 10 13.83 -0.76 -8.22
CA VAL A 10 12.75 -0.18 -7.44
C VAL A 10 12.79 -0.69 -6.01
N LEU A 11 12.79 0.22 -5.05
CA LEU A 11 12.58 -0.08 -3.63
C LEU A 11 11.11 0.10 -3.30
N ASP A 12 10.43 -1.00 -2.98
CA ASP A 12 9.00 -1.05 -2.71
C ASP A 12 8.75 -1.14 -1.20
N LEU A 13 8.38 -0.03 -0.58
CA LEU A 13 7.96 0.05 0.83
C LEU A 13 6.43 -0.01 0.97
N SER A 14 5.71 -0.15 -0.15
CA SER A 14 4.25 -0.11 -0.15
C SER A 14 3.61 -1.40 0.35
N ARG A 15 2.34 -1.31 0.75
CA ARG A 15 1.54 -2.43 1.27
C ARG A 15 0.17 -2.47 0.62
N VAL A 16 -0.49 -3.59 0.78
CA VAL A 16 -1.88 -3.88 0.38
C VAL A 16 -2.03 -3.98 -1.13
N LEU A 17 -2.48 -2.95 -1.86
CA LEU A 17 -2.85 -3.09 -3.26
C LEU A 17 -2.18 -2.08 -4.18
N ALA A 18 -2.47 -0.78 -4.03
CA ALA A 18 -2.15 0.21 -5.05
C ALA A 18 -0.64 0.32 -5.34
N GLY A 19 0.19 0.40 -4.30
CA GLY A 19 1.65 0.39 -4.43
C GLY A 19 2.19 -0.95 -4.92
N PRO A 20 1.81 -2.09 -4.29
CA PRO A 20 2.23 -3.41 -4.77
C PRO A 20 1.84 -3.69 -6.22
N TRP A 21 0.65 -3.29 -6.65
CA TRP A 21 0.23 -3.42 -8.05
C TRP A 21 1.08 -2.56 -8.99
N CYS A 22 1.35 -1.31 -8.60
CA CYS A 22 2.23 -0.42 -9.36
C CYS A 22 3.60 -1.07 -9.58
N THR A 23 4.24 -1.52 -8.51
CA THR A 23 5.59 -2.11 -8.58
C THR A 23 5.60 -3.48 -9.28
N GLN A 24 4.50 -4.25 -9.23
CA GLN A 24 4.36 -5.47 -10.02
C GLN A 24 4.35 -5.18 -11.53
N ASN A 25 3.63 -4.13 -11.97
CA ASN A 25 3.66 -3.74 -13.39
C ASN A 25 5.07 -3.35 -13.85
N LEU A 26 5.85 -2.69 -12.99
CA LEU A 26 7.25 -2.39 -13.29
C LEU A 26 8.10 -3.68 -13.37
N ALA A 27 7.86 -4.67 -12.48
CA ALA A 27 8.49 -5.98 -12.54
C ALA A 27 8.16 -6.73 -13.84
N ASP A 28 6.90 -6.70 -14.26
CA ASP A 28 6.45 -7.33 -15.51
C ASP A 28 7.13 -6.72 -16.75
N LEU A 29 7.51 -5.45 -16.67
CA LEU A 29 8.31 -4.75 -17.69
C LEU A 29 9.83 -4.96 -17.53
N GLY A 30 10.26 -5.74 -16.56
CA GLY A 30 11.64 -6.16 -16.36
C GLY A 30 12.41 -5.42 -15.27
N ALA A 31 11.80 -4.48 -14.53
CA ALA A 31 12.47 -3.82 -13.42
C ALA A 31 12.78 -4.79 -12.26
N GLU A 32 13.90 -4.58 -11.59
CA GLU A 32 14.23 -5.28 -10.35
C GLU A 32 13.48 -4.64 -9.18
N ILE A 33 12.58 -5.39 -8.53
CA ILE A 33 11.80 -4.89 -7.38
C ILE A 33 12.31 -5.53 -6.09
N ILE A 34 12.67 -4.69 -5.13
CA ILE A 34 13.01 -5.10 -3.75
C ILE A 34 11.88 -4.61 -2.84
N LYS A 35 11.00 -5.54 -2.46
CA LYS A 35 9.89 -5.25 -1.53
C LYS A 35 10.34 -5.45 -0.10
N VAL A 36 10.24 -4.39 0.69
CA VAL A 36 10.51 -4.45 2.14
C VAL A 36 9.23 -4.81 2.87
N GLU A 37 9.29 -5.85 3.67
CA GLU A 37 8.17 -6.37 4.44
C GLU A 37 8.51 -6.45 5.93
N LYS A 38 7.49 -6.33 6.79
CA LYS A 38 7.68 -6.46 8.23
C LYS A 38 8.11 -7.88 8.59
N PRO A 39 9.12 -8.09 9.44
CA PRO A 39 9.52 -9.41 9.89
C PRO A 39 8.37 -10.19 10.53
N GLY A 40 8.27 -11.47 10.23
CA GLY A 40 7.27 -12.39 10.75
C GLY A 40 5.90 -12.31 10.09
N SER A 41 5.30 -11.12 9.95
CA SER A 41 3.95 -10.97 9.36
C SER A 41 3.95 -10.64 7.88
N GLY A 42 4.98 -9.98 7.37
CA GLY A 42 5.02 -9.51 5.99
C GLY A 42 4.02 -8.39 5.69
N ASP A 43 3.58 -8.33 4.44
CA ASP A 43 2.46 -7.49 4.01
C ASP A 43 1.15 -8.00 4.61
N ASP A 44 0.25 -7.10 5.00
CA ASP A 44 -1.03 -7.43 5.61
C ASP A 44 -1.85 -8.40 4.74
N THR A 45 -1.70 -8.30 3.42
CA THR A 45 -2.41 -9.15 2.45
C THR A 45 -1.95 -10.62 2.46
N ARG A 46 -0.84 -10.95 3.10
CA ARG A 46 -0.43 -12.35 3.27
C ARG A 46 -1.42 -13.15 4.11
N ALA A 47 -2.11 -12.49 5.04
CA ALA A 47 -3.13 -13.09 5.89
C ALA A 47 -4.56 -13.00 5.28
N TRP A 48 -4.73 -12.43 4.09
CA TRP A 48 -6.06 -12.19 3.50
C TRP A 48 -6.49 -13.35 2.61
N GLY A 49 -7.02 -14.37 3.22
CA GLY A 49 -7.61 -15.52 2.55
C GLY A 49 -8.93 -15.95 3.20
N PRO A 50 -9.68 -16.88 2.61
CA PRO A 50 -9.46 -17.53 1.32
C PRO A 50 -9.67 -16.58 0.12
N PRO A 51 -9.22 -16.97 -1.10
CA PRO A 51 -8.60 -18.26 -1.44
C PRO A 51 -7.10 -18.29 -1.10
N TRP A 52 -6.62 -19.48 -0.78
CA TRP A 52 -5.20 -19.79 -0.55
C TRP A 52 -4.62 -20.54 -1.75
N LEU A 53 -3.32 -20.40 -1.98
CA LEU A 53 -2.61 -21.26 -2.91
C LEU A 53 -2.70 -22.71 -2.41
N LYS A 54 -2.97 -23.63 -3.32
CA LYS A 54 -3.02 -25.06 -3.03
C LYS A 54 -1.65 -25.70 -3.30
N ASP A 55 -1.27 -26.66 -2.47
CA ASP A 55 -0.15 -27.55 -2.74
C ASP A 55 -0.53 -28.63 -3.78
N ALA A 56 0.41 -29.49 -4.15
CA ALA A 56 0.16 -30.55 -5.11
C ALA A 56 -0.87 -31.61 -4.62
N ALA A 57 -1.12 -31.69 -3.33
CA ALA A 57 -2.13 -32.56 -2.73
C ALA A 57 -3.51 -31.88 -2.57
N GLY A 58 -3.63 -30.60 -2.95
CA GLY A 58 -4.85 -29.81 -2.85
C GLY A 58 -5.09 -29.14 -1.50
N ASN A 59 -4.13 -29.18 -0.57
CA ASN A 59 -4.24 -28.53 0.72
C ASN A 59 -3.88 -27.04 0.62
N ASP A 60 -4.44 -26.23 1.53
CA ASP A 60 -4.08 -24.82 1.65
C ASP A 60 -2.64 -24.64 2.15
N THR A 61 -1.85 -23.82 1.45
CA THR A 61 -0.46 -23.52 1.85
C THR A 61 -0.33 -22.40 2.87
N GLY A 62 -1.41 -21.65 3.11
CA GLY A 62 -1.36 -20.38 3.86
C GLY A 62 -0.86 -19.19 3.05
N GLU A 63 -0.50 -19.36 1.78
CA GLU A 63 -0.14 -18.27 0.87
C GLU A 63 -1.40 -17.65 0.26
N SER A 64 -1.64 -16.37 0.57
CA SER A 64 -2.84 -15.64 0.09
C SER A 64 -2.79 -15.41 -1.41
N ALA A 65 -3.85 -15.79 -2.11
CA ALA A 65 -4.01 -15.45 -3.53
C ALA A 65 -4.04 -13.93 -3.76
N TYR A 66 -4.54 -13.16 -2.79
CA TYR A 66 -4.50 -11.69 -2.87
C TYR A 66 -3.07 -11.17 -2.88
N TYR A 67 -2.22 -11.64 -1.96
CA TYR A 67 -0.81 -11.26 -1.95
C TYR A 67 -0.11 -11.63 -3.27
N LEU A 68 -0.33 -12.85 -3.76
CA LEU A 68 0.27 -13.34 -4.99
C LEU A 68 -0.17 -12.55 -6.22
N SER A 69 -1.41 -12.02 -6.23
CA SER A 69 -1.95 -11.26 -7.37
C SER A 69 -1.24 -9.96 -7.66
N CYS A 70 -0.57 -9.36 -6.67
CA CYS A 70 0.09 -8.06 -6.80
C CYS A 70 1.58 -8.03 -6.41
N ASN A 71 2.21 -9.21 -6.21
CA ASN A 71 3.61 -9.28 -5.77
C ASN A 71 4.50 -10.24 -6.57
N ARG A 72 4.03 -10.75 -7.72
CA ARG A 72 4.88 -11.60 -8.56
C ARG A 72 6.09 -10.82 -9.09
N GLY A 73 7.19 -11.51 -9.31
CA GLY A 73 8.41 -10.94 -9.87
C GLY A 73 9.21 -10.06 -8.91
N LYS A 74 8.83 -9.99 -7.62
CA LYS A 74 9.52 -9.19 -6.61
C LYS A 74 10.43 -10.04 -5.74
N LYS A 75 11.54 -9.44 -5.30
CA LYS A 75 12.37 -9.95 -4.20
C LYS A 75 11.81 -9.43 -2.89
N SER A 76 11.53 -10.31 -1.92
CA SER A 76 11.05 -9.91 -0.59
C SER A 76 12.21 -9.82 0.39
N LEU A 77 12.27 -8.73 1.14
CA LEU A 77 13.24 -8.48 2.20
C LEU A 77 12.50 -8.23 3.50
N ALA A 78 12.61 -9.16 4.45
CA ALA A 78 12.04 -9.00 5.80
C ALA A 78 12.90 -8.06 6.63
N LEU A 79 12.39 -6.85 6.94
CA LEU A 79 13.14 -5.80 7.60
C LEU A 79 12.23 -4.89 8.44
N ASP A 80 12.62 -4.63 9.69
CA ASP A 80 11.92 -3.66 10.55
C ASP A 80 12.48 -2.25 10.34
N ILE A 81 11.73 -1.40 9.66
CA ILE A 81 12.10 0.01 9.43
C ILE A 81 12.05 0.87 10.72
N ALA A 82 11.44 0.37 11.80
CA ALA A 82 11.47 1.05 13.09
C ALA A 82 12.80 0.82 13.83
N HIS A 83 13.51 -0.28 13.52
CA HIS A 83 14.82 -0.56 14.09
C HIS A 83 15.92 0.29 13.41
N PRO A 84 16.91 0.85 14.16
CA PRO A 84 17.96 1.68 13.57
C PRO A 84 18.72 1.02 12.41
N GLU A 85 19.09 -0.26 12.54
CA GLU A 85 19.77 -1.00 11.48
C GLU A 85 18.86 -1.23 10.27
N GLY A 86 17.56 -1.49 10.49
CA GLY A 86 16.61 -1.60 9.40
C GLY A 86 16.51 -0.32 8.59
N ARG A 87 16.44 0.83 9.26
CA ARG A 87 16.47 2.14 8.60
C ARG A 87 17.75 2.37 7.80
N ARG A 88 18.90 2.01 8.39
CA ARG A 88 20.18 2.12 7.70
C ARG A 88 20.19 1.31 6.40
N ILE A 89 19.77 0.06 6.46
CA ILE A 89 19.70 -0.83 5.27
C ILE A 89 18.76 -0.25 4.21
N VAL A 90 17.58 0.25 4.59
CA VAL A 90 16.64 0.89 3.62
C VAL A 90 17.26 2.12 2.98
N ARG A 91 17.99 2.95 3.73
CA ARG A 91 18.72 4.12 3.19
C ARG A 91 19.82 3.71 2.22
N ASP A 92 20.58 2.67 2.56
CA ASP A 92 21.65 2.14 1.69
C ASP A 92 21.06 1.57 0.38
N LEU A 93 19.89 0.93 0.44
CA LEU A 93 19.16 0.49 -0.75
C LEU A 93 18.64 1.67 -1.57
N ALA A 94 18.03 2.67 -0.91
CA ALA A 94 17.53 3.87 -1.59
C ALA A 94 18.63 4.65 -2.32
N ALA A 95 19.86 4.64 -1.78
CA ALA A 95 21.02 5.24 -2.44
C ALA A 95 21.39 4.55 -3.77
N GLN A 96 20.98 3.29 -3.95
CA GLN A 96 21.31 2.44 -5.10
C GLN A 96 20.12 2.17 -6.01
N CYS A 97 18.93 2.62 -5.65
CA CYS A 97 17.70 2.44 -6.42
C CYS A 97 17.39 3.68 -7.28
N ASP A 98 16.69 3.46 -8.37
CA ASP A 98 16.20 4.53 -9.25
C ASP A 98 14.85 5.06 -8.79
N VAL A 99 14.01 4.18 -8.22
CA VAL A 99 12.65 4.50 -7.79
C VAL A 99 12.41 3.97 -6.37
N LEU A 100 11.72 4.74 -5.55
CA LEU A 100 11.12 4.29 -4.29
C LEU A 100 9.61 4.49 -4.38
N VAL A 101 8.85 3.46 -3.99
CA VAL A 101 7.37 3.51 -3.93
C VAL A 101 6.92 3.24 -2.51
N GLU A 102 6.06 4.12 -1.97
CA GLU A 102 5.49 3.95 -0.63
C GLU A 102 4.00 4.37 -0.62
N ASN A 103 3.26 3.88 0.37
CA ASN A 103 1.87 4.28 0.62
C ASN A 103 1.56 4.41 2.11
N PHE A 104 2.52 4.92 2.84
CA PHE A 104 2.35 5.24 4.26
C PHE A 104 1.47 6.48 4.43
N LYS A 105 0.99 6.69 5.66
CA LYS A 105 0.37 7.95 6.04
C LYS A 105 1.31 9.12 5.71
N VAL A 106 0.74 10.22 5.22
CA VAL A 106 1.48 11.45 4.97
C VAL A 106 2.35 11.83 6.17
N GLY A 107 3.64 12.06 5.92
CA GLY A 107 4.64 12.34 6.96
C GLY A 107 5.04 11.13 7.82
N GLY A 108 4.43 9.95 7.64
CA GLY A 108 4.70 8.77 8.47
C GLY A 108 6.11 8.22 8.37
N LEU A 109 6.80 8.45 7.26
CA LEU A 109 8.19 8.02 7.05
C LEU A 109 9.24 9.04 7.53
N ALA A 110 8.85 10.30 7.79
CA ALA A 110 9.77 11.36 8.23
C ALA A 110 10.49 11.00 9.54
N LYS A 111 9.78 10.44 10.52
CA LYS A 111 10.36 9.98 11.79
C LYS A 111 11.43 8.88 11.65
N TYR A 112 11.46 8.22 10.51
CA TYR A 112 12.44 7.19 10.16
C TYR A 112 13.57 7.73 9.26
N GLY A 113 13.48 8.98 8.80
CA GLY A 113 14.39 9.57 7.82
C GLY A 113 14.31 8.86 6.45
N LEU A 114 13.11 8.38 6.10
CA LEU A 114 12.81 7.67 4.85
C LEU A 114 11.81 8.43 3.98
N ASP A 115 11.52 9.68 4.32
CA ASP A 115 10.74 10.63 3.52
C ASP A 115 11.58 11.22 2.38
N TRP A 116 10.89 11.89 1.46
CA TRP A 116 11.54 12.51 0.31
C TRP A 116 12.68 13.47 0.70
N ASP A 117 12.44 14.35 1.68
CA ASP A 117 13.43 15.36 2.08
C ASP A 117 14.71 14.74 2.62
N SER A 118 14.60 13.62 3.34
CA SER A 118 15.75 12.86 3.84
C SER A 118 16.47 12.09 2.75
N LEU A 119 15.74 11.46 1.83
CA LEU A 119 16.33 10.56 0.83
C LEU A 119 16.88 11.30 -0.39
N ARG A 120 16.31 12.46 -0.78
CA ARG A 120 16.85 13.28 -1.88
C ARG A 120 18.25 13.80 -1.62
N THR A 121 18.63 13.97 -0.36
CA THR A 121 20.00 14.37 -0.01
C THR A 121 20.99 13.22 -0.20
N LEU A 122 20.51 11.98 -0.07
CA LEU A 122 21.31 10.78 -0.23
C LEU A 122 21.39 10.36 -1.72
N ASN A 123 20.28 10.44 -2.42
CA ASN A 123 20.19 10.12 -3.85
C ASN A 123 19.34 11.18 -4.58
N PRO A 124 19.96 12.25 -5.12
CA PRO A 124 19.24 13.31 -5.83
C PRO A 124 18.52 12.85 -7.11
N ARG A 125 18.86 11.67 -7.63
CA ARG A 125 18.24 11.09 -8.83
C ARG A 125 17.06 10.18 -8.52
N LEU A 126 16.79 9.89 -7.23
CA LEU A 126 15.73 9.00 -6.82
C LEU A 126 14.36 9.56 -7.23
N VAL A 127 13.59 8.77 -7.95
CA VAL A 127 12.17 9.04 -8.18
C VAL A 127 11.39 8.53 -6.98
N TYR A 128 10.86 9.45 -6.18
CA TYR A 128 10.09 9.12 -4.97
C TYR A 128 8.60 9.18 -5.26
N CYS A 129 7.93 8.02 -5.26
CA CYS A 129 6.51 7.87 -5.53
C CYS A 129 5.75 7.60 -4.23
N SER A 130 4.99 8.58 -3.76
CA SER A 130 4.11 8.45 -2.60
C SER A 130 2.67 8.31 -3.05
N ILE A 131 2.05 7.16 -2.76
CA ILE A 131 0.68 6.85 -3.14
C ILE A 131 -0.24 7.14 -1.97
N THR A 132 -1.11 8.11 -2.14
CA THR A 132 -2.08 8.55 -1.14
C THR A 132 -3.49 8.59 -1.70
N GLY A 133 -4.50 8.55 -0.84
CA GLY A 133 -5.88 8.68 -1.26
C GLY A 133 -6.30 10.12 -1.62
N PHE A 134 -5.55 11.13 -1.13
CA PHE A 134 -5.97 12.55 -1.21
C PHE A 134 -4.82 13.55 -1.42
N GLY A 135 -3.65 13.07 -1.82
CA GLY A 135 -2.44 13.89 -1.98
C GLY A 135 -1.64 14.06 -0.69
N GLN A 136 -0.52 14.77 -0.79
CA GLN A 136 0.41 15.01 0.33
C GLN A 136 0.03 16.24 1.14
N ASP A 137 -0.68 17.18 0.55
CA ASP A 137 -1.07 18.47 1.09
C ASP A 137 -2.55 18.77 0.82
N GLY A 138 -3.04 19.86 1.42
CA GLY A 138 -4.42 20.32 1.27
C GLY A 138 -5.40 19.76 2.32
N PRO A 139 -6.65 20.27 2.30
CA PRO A 139 -7.62 20.01 3.38
C PRO A 139 -8.07 18.54 3.44
N TYR A 140 -8.00 17.81 2.34
CA TYR A 140 -8.36 16.39 2.32
C TYR A 140 -7.21 15.48 2.78
N ALA A 141 -5.96 15.82 2.48
CA ALA A 141 -4.79 15.11 2.98
C ALA A 141 -4.75 15.12 4.52
N ALA A 142 -5.05 16.27 5.12
CA ALA A 142 -5.12 16.41 6.58
C ALA A 142 -6.28 15.62 7.21
N ARG A 143 -7.40 15.43 6.49
CA ARG A 143 -8.59 14.70 6.97
C ARG A 143 -8.53 13.20 6.69
N ALA A 144 -7.93 12.78 5.59
CA ALA A 144 -7.92 11.40 5.12
C ALA A 144 -7.25 10.42 6.08
N GLY A 145 -6.50 10.95 7.03
CA GLY A 145 -5.75 10.11 7.92
C GLY A 145 -6.60 9.13 8.74
N TYR A 146 -7.88 9.42 9.07
CA TYR A 146 -8.54 8.62 10.10
C TYR A 146 -10.04 8.76 10.28
N ASP A 147 -10.76 9.60 9.53
CA ASP A 147 -12.23 9.66 9.72
C ASP A 147 -12.90 8.52 8.94
N PRO A 148 -13.47 7.51 9.63
CA PRO A 148 -14.15 6.39 8.95
C PRO A 148 -15.28 6.85 8.02
N ARG A 149 -15.89 8.02 8.29
CA ARG A 149 -16.93 8.63 7.44
C ARG A 149 -16.40 9.12 6.10
N ALA A 150 -15.09 9.39 6.01
CA ALA A 150 -14.45 9.80 4.75
C ALA A 150 -14.56 8.70 3.69
N GLY A 151 -14.59 7.42 4.08
CA GLY A 151 -14.83 6.29 3.19
C GLY A 151 -16.17 6.39 2.46
N ILE A 152 -17.23 6.77 3.16
CA ILE A 152 -18.57 6.95 2.58
C ILE A 152 -18.57 8.06 1.51
N SER A 153 -17.98 9.21 1.83
CA SER A 153 -17.93 10.34 0.91
C SER A 153 -17.08 10.05 -0.33
N LEU A 154 -16.00 9.28 -0.19
CA LEU A 154 -15.18 8.79 -1.29
C LEU A 154 -16.00 7.90 -2.22
N TRP A 155 -16.68 6.90 -1.67
CA TRP A 155 -17.50 5.97 -2.46
C TRP A 155 -18.64 6.68 -3.17
N LYS A 156 -19.35 7.62 -2.52
CA LYS A 156 -20.37 8.44 -3.16
C LYS A 156 -19.84 9.24 -4.35
N LYS A 157 -18.64 9.82 -4.23
CA LYS A 157 -17.99 10.53 -5.35
C LYS A 157 -17.56 9.60 -6.48
N MET A 158 -17.00 8.44 -6.16
CA MET A 158 -16.62 7.44 -7.17
C MET A 158 -17.83 6.95 -7.94
N MET A 159 -18.95 6.70 -7.26
CA MET A 159 -20.21 6.31 -7.91
C MET A 159 -20.78 7.40 -8.80
N SER A 160 -20.72 8.66 -8.38
CA SER A 160 -21.20 9.78 -9.19
C SER A 160 -20.33 10.04 -10.43
N ALA A 161 -19.04 9.75 -10.34
CA ALA A 161 -18.10 9.89 -11.46
C ALA A 161 -18.19 8.73 -12.47
N ASN A 162 -18.65 7.55 -12.05
CA ASN A 162 -18.66 6.33 -12.86
C ASN A 162 -20.04 6.02 -13.42
N LYS A 163 -20.51 6.85 -14.35
CA LYS A 163 -21.83 6.71 -15.00
C LYS A 163 -21.95 5.48 -15.94
N GLY A 164 -20.93 4.63 -16.06
CA GLY A 164 -20.88 3.47 -16.97
C GLY A 164 -20.33 2.21 -16.32
N ALA A 165 -20.47 2.03 -15.00
CA ALA A 165 -20.02 0.82 -14.34
C ALA A 165 -20.76 -0.42 -14.90
N PRO A 166 -20.04 -1.53 -15.17
CA PRO A 166 -20.67 -2.77 -15.60
C PRO A 166 -21.65 -3.28 -14.53
N PRO A 167 -22.69 -4.05 -14.93
CA PRO A 167 -23.62 -4.65 -13.99
C PRO A 167 -22.91 -5.45 -12.90
N GLN A 168 -23.48 -5.49 -11.69
CA GLN A 168 -22.87 -6.11 -10.50
C GLN A 168 -22.45 -7.57 -10.71
N TRP A 169 -23.15 -8.32 -11.54
CA TRP A 169 -22.85 -9.71 -11.85
C TRP A 169 -21.60 -9.90 -12.74
N LEU A 170 -21.12 -8.83 -13.39
CA LEU A 170 -19.85 -8.78 -14.14
C LEU A 170 -18.69 -8.22 -13.31
N SER A 171 -18.96 -7.71 -12.11
CA SER A 171 -17.95 -7.12 -11.24
C SER A 171 -17.47 -8.14 -10.20
N THR A 172 -16.18 -8.33 -10.10
CA THR A 172 -15.55 -9.14 -9.04
C THR A 172 -15.60 -8.43 -7.67
N HIS A 173 -16.13 -7.20 -7.62
CA HIS A 173 -16.23 -6.39 -6.40
C HIS A 173 -17.69 -6.08 -6.07
N PRO A 174 -18.06 -6.03 -4.75
CA PRO A 174 -19.37 -5.58 -4.32
C PRO A 174 -19.71 -4.20 -4.90
N SER A 175 -20.99 -3.95 -5.19
CA SER A 175 -21.43 -2.64 -5.68
C SER A 175 -21.07 -1.52 -4.71
N GLY A 176 -20.93 -0.30 -5.21
CA GLY A 176 -20.60 0.86 -4.37
C GLY A 176 -21.63 1.10 -3.25
N ASN A 177 -22.93 0.77 -3.50
CA ASN A 177 -23.99 0.85 -2.49
C ASN A 177 -23.76 -0.15 -1.36
N ASN A 178 -23.48 -1.42 -1.67
CA ASN A 178 -23.20 -2.44 -0.66
C ASN A 178 -22.00 -2.07 0.21
N ARG A 179 -20.98 -1.42 -0.35
CA ARG A 179 -19.83 -0.94 0.42
C ARG A 179 -20.17 0.24 1.32
N ILE A 180 -21.00 1.15 0.88
CA ILE A 180 -21.48 2.27 1.70
C ILE A 180 -22.29 1.73 2.88
N GLU A 181 -23.24 0.84 2.65
CA GLU A 181 -24.04 0.19 3.68
C GLU A 181 -23.17 -0.60 4.69
N GLU A 182 -22.15 -1.30 4.20
CA GLU A 182 -21.21 -2.02 5.04
C GLU A 182 -20.38 -1.07 5.92
N ILE A 183 -19.88 0.02 5.37
CA ILE A 183 -19.18 1.05 6.15
C ILE A 183 -20.13 1.66 7.18
N GLU A 184 -21.33 2.05 6.79
CA GLU A 184 -22.35 2.65 7.68
C GLU A 184 -22.74 1.70 8.83
N ARG A 185 -22.81 0.39 8.57
CA ARG A 185 -23.10 -0.63 9.59
C ARG A 185 -22.00 -0.70 10.65
N HIS A 186 -20.72 -0.53 10.26
CA HIS A 186 -19.60 -0.62 11.19
C HIS A 186 -19.21 0.72 11.81
N LEU A 187 -19.75 1.85 11.35
CA LEU A 187 -19.47 3.16 11.93
C LEU A 187 -19.71 3.23 13.44
N PRO A 188 -20.82 2.70 14.02
CA PRO A 188 -21.05 2.74 15.45
C PRO A 188 -19.94 2.07 16.27
N ASP A 189 -19.32 1.02 15.73
CA ASP A 189 -18.26 0.28 16.42
C ASP A 189 -16.90 1.00 16.29
N VAL A 190 -16.65 1.62 15.16
CA VAL A 190 -15.34 2.22 14.83
C VAL A 190 -15.22 3.67 15.31
N MET A 191 -16.32 4.43 15.33
CA MET A 191 -16.30 5.84 15.72
C MET A 191 -15.81 6.08 17.16
N PRO A 192 -16.19 5.29 18.17
CA PRO A 192 -15.66 5.47 19.52
C PRO A 192 -14.14 5.24 19.61
N ILE A 193 -13.59 4.35 18.77
CA ILE A 193 -12.15 4.11 18.67
C ILE A 193 -11.46 5.31 18.04
N TYR A 194 -12.01 5.83 16.95
CA TYR A 194 -11.51 7.00 16.26
C TYR A 194 -11.46 8.25 17.16
N GLU A 195 -12.54 8.54 17.88
CA GLU A 195 -12.60 9.72 18.77
C GLU A 195 -11.61 9.62 19.94
N ARG A 196 -11.41 8.42 20.50
CA ARG A 196 -10.37 8.18 21.51
C ARG A 196 -8.97 8.45 20.99
N THR A 197 -8.66 7.95 19.80
CA THR A 197 -7.34 8.13 19.17
C THR A 197 -7.10 9.59 18.81
N LYS A 198 -8.13 10.30 18.36
CA LYS A 198 -8.07 11.72 18.02
C LYS A 198 -7.81 12.59 19.25
N SER A 199 -8.38 12.27 20.40
CA SER A 199 -8.16 12.98 21.67
C SER A 199 -6.73 12.80 22.20
N GLN A 200 -6.15 11.60 22.02
CA GLN A 200 -4.77 11.29 22.41
C GLN A 200 -3.72 11.95 21.50
N SER A 201 -4.05 12.26 20.26
CA SER A 201 -3.12 12.91 19.31
C SER A 201 -3.05 14.43 19.49
N ARG A 202 -3.80 15.01 20.41
CA ARG A 202 -3.83 16.46 20.69
C ARG A 202 -3.15 16.85 22.01
N GLN A 203 -2.60 15.88 22.73
CA GLN A 203 -1.70 16.05 23.88
C GLN A 203 -0.25 15.79 23.45
#